data_e95b6f4ef7e2d00972ab36a5da5ca8b0
#
_entry.id   e95b6f4ef7e2d00972ab36a5da5ca8b0
#
_cell.length_a   1.000
_cell.length_b   1.000
_cell.length_c   1.000
_cell.angle_alpha   90.00
_cell.angle_beta   90.00
_cell.angle_gamma   90.00
#
_symmetry.space_group_name_H-M   'P 1'
#
loop_
_entity.id
_entity.type
_entity.pdbx_description
1 polymer ?
#
loop_
_entity_poly.entity_id
_entity_poly.type
_entity_poly.pdbx_seq_one_letter_code
_entity_poly.pdbx_strand_id
1 'polypeptide(L)'
;MPNGADLIAARLYAQGCRIAFGMPGGEVLALVEALEGAGIRFVLTKHENAAGFMAEGVWHAQSAMNPNAPHAPGILVATLGPGAANGVNVVANAHQDRVPLIVLTGRVDPSEAESYTHQVFDHQALLRPITKASLMASKGAVARVIDRATQIATEGQPGPVHLDVPISVAEGEENAAPFTRPAPAPAMAAPSPALEAARALLKKAQRPLVIAGVDAVNQQASAAITTFCEGFNAPLITTYKGKGLLPEGHRLALGGAGLSPGADKLLLPLLAEADCILLAGYDPIEMRSNWRDPFPIATPVIELAASLPLHQMHRADALLPGDVSANLGALSHGLMQKPGLDPARIADVKAALASAFAPEAEWGPGMVFSTIRALAPEGVIATADSGAHRILLSQMWRCDAPRSLLQSSALCTMGCALPLAMGYQIAAPEACVIAFVGDAGFEMGIGELATARDLGLPVIIIVLQDERLALIDLKQRSSGRKEAGVRFGRTDFAAVAQAFGGKGVRVDNKAALETAFKAALAHRNGFSVIAAAIAPDAYEGRL
;
A
#
# COMPACT_ATOMS: atom_id res chain seq x y z
N MET A 1 -24.80 -5.43 -31.84
CA MET A 1 -24.49 -6.04 -30.53
C MET A 1 -23.30 -5.32 -29.96
N PRO A 2 -23.12 -5.27 -28.62
CA PRO A 2 -21.90 -4.70 -28.05
C PRO A 2 -20.69 -5.49 -28.50
N ASN A 3 -19.55 -4.85 -28.59
CA ASN A 3 -18.28 -5.54 -28.83
C ASN A 3 -17.67 -6.05 -27.51
N GLY A 4 -16.53 -6.77 -27.58
CA GLY A 4 -15.88 -7.33 -26.38
C GLY A 4 -15.37 -6.25 -25.43
N ALA A 5 -14.84 -5.13 -25.95
CA ALA A 5 -14.40 -4.00 -25.14
C ALA A 5 -15.56 -3.34 -24.38
N ASP A 6 -16.73 -3.16 -25.05
CA ASP A 6 -17.96 -2.65 -24.41
C ASP A 6 -18.38 -3.54 -23.23
N LEU A 7 -18.31 -4.87 -23.38
CA LEU A 7 -18.64 -5.78 -22.29
C LEU A 7 -17.65 -5.71 -21.15
N ILE A 8 -16.35 -5.63 -21.42
CA ILE A 8 -15.33 -5.45 -20.39
C ILE A 8 -15.61 -4.17 -19.60
N ALA A 9 -15.81 -3.05 -20.29
CA ALA A 9 -16.06 -1.76 -19.67
C ALA A 9 -17.36 -1.74 -18.86
N ALA A 10 -18.46 -2.25 -19.41
CA ALA A 10 -19.75 -2.32 -18.72
C ALA A 10 -19.68 -3.18 -17.43
N ARG A 11 -18.95 -4.31 -17.47
CA ARG A 11 -18.79 -5.19 -16.30
C ARG A 11 -17.93 -4.54 -15.22
N LEU A 12 -16.81 -3.89 -15.59
CA LEU A 12 -15.97 -3.13 -14.65
C LEU A 12 -16.75 -1.97 -14.02
N TYR A 13 -17.53 -1.24 -14.81
CA TYR A 13 -18.40 -0.18 -14.29
C TYR A 13 -19.44 -0.71 -13.29
N ALA A 14 -20.07 -1.84 -13.60
CA ALA A 14 -21.03 -2.50 -12.72
C ALA A 14 -20.40 -2.98 -11.40
N GLN A 15 -19.10 -3.31 -11.40
CA GLN A 15 -18.32 -3.64 -10.19
C GLN A 15 -17.89 -2.42 -9.38
N GLY A 16 -18.18 -1.21 -9.83
CA GLY A 16 -17.84 0.03 -9.13
C GLY A 16 -16.59 0.72 -9.61
N CYS A 17 -15.90 0.23 -10.64
CA CYS A 17 -14.76 0.93 -11.25
C CYS A 17 -15.25 2.23 -11.91
N ARG A 18 -14.50 3.32 -11.73
CA ARG A 18 -14.83 4.65 -12.27
C ARG A 18 -13.67 5.35 -12.94
N ILE A 19 -12.47 4.86 -12.72
CA ILE A 19 -11.23 5.47 -13.23
C ILE A 19 -10.29 4.36 -13.67
N ALA A 20 -9.68 4.54 -14.84
CA ALA A 20 -8.63 3.70 -15.38
C ALA A 20 -7.41 4.57 -15.72
N PHE A 21 -6.22 4.01 -15.59
CA PHE A 21 -4.96 4.70 -15.83
C PHE A 21 -4.13 3.93 -16.85
N GLY A 22 -3.35 4.62 -17.64
CA GLY A 22 -2.44 3.95 -18.58
C GLY A 22 -1.88 4.86 -19.65
N MET A 23 -1.20 4.21 -20.58
CA MET A 23 -0.71 4.83 -21.81
C MET A 23 -1.26 4.01 -23.00
N PRO A 24 -2.05 4.62 -23.89
CA PRO A 24 -2.66 3.91 -25.00
C PRO A 24 -1.64 3.58 -26.08
N GLY A 25 -1.89 2.48 -26.79
CA GLY A 25 -1.30 2.12 -28.08
C GLY A 25 -2.40 1.64 -29.00
N GLY A 26 -2.07 1.30 -30.23
CA GLY A 26 -3.05 0.91 -31.26
C GLY A 26 -3.98 -0.23 -30.81
N GLU A 27 -3.44 -1.18 -30.08
CA GLU A 27 -4.13 -2.44 -29.73
C GLU A 27 -5.10 -2.31 -28.55
N VAL A 28 -5.11 -1.15 -27.86
CA VAL A 28 -6.02 -0.88 -26.74
C VAL A 28 -7.01 0.25 -27.00
N LEU A 29 -7.08 0.76 -28.24
CA LEU A 29 -7.97 1.89 -28.59
C LEU A 29 -9.43 1.56 -28.31
N ALA A 30 -9.89 0.39 -28.74
CA ALA A 30 -11.26 -0.07 -28.49
C ALA A 30 -11.56 -0.18 -26.98
N LEU A 31 -10.58 -0.62 -26.17
CA LEU A 31 -10.74 -0.67 -24.71
C LEU A 31 -10.86 0.72 -24.10
N VAL A 32 -10.01 1.66 -24.50
CA VAL A 32 -10.03 3.04 -23.95
C VAL A 32 -11.35 3.71 -24.33
N GLU A 33 -11.80 3.60 -25.59
CA GLU A 33 -13.08 4.16 -26.05
C GLU A 33 -14.26 3.55 -25.28
N ALA A 34 -14.28 2.23 -25.09
CA ALA A 34 -15.35 1.54 -24.37
C ALA A 34 -15.36 1.93 -22.87
N LEU A 35 -14.20 2.06 -22.22
CA LEU A 35 -14.11 2.52 -20.82
C LEU A 35 -14.73 3.91 -20.67
N GLU A 36 -14.35 4.87 -21.50
CA GLU A 36 -14.93 6.22 -21.49
C GLU A 36 -16.45 6.16 -21.79
N GLY A 37 -16.86 5.39 -22.79
CA GLY A 37 -18.27 5.21 -23.17
C GLY A 37 -19.12 4.60 -22.04
N ALA A 38 -18.55 3.76 -21.19
CA ALA A 38 -19.21 3.19 -20.02
C ALA A 38 -19.22 4.13 -18.80
N GLY A 39 -18.53 5.27 -18.85
CA GLY A 39 -18.40 6.20 -17.74
C GLY A 39 -17.22 5.91 -16.80
N ILE A 40 -16.25 5.14 -17.26
CA ILE A 40 -14.96 4.94 -16.57
C ILE A 40 -13.97 5.93 -17.19
N ARG A 41 -13.64 7.00 -16.47
CA ARG A 41 -12.70 8.03 -16.93
C ARG A 41 -11.32 7.40 -17.16
N PHE A 42 -10.78 7.56 -18.37
CA PHE A 42 -9.40 7.18 -18.66
C PHE A 42 -8.45 8.35 -18.35
N VAL A 43 -7.42 8.10 -17.56
CA VAL A 43 -6.40 9.07 -17.20
C VAL A 43 -5.09 8.70 -17.88
N LEU A 44 -4.66 9.55 -18.82
CA LEU A 44 -3.37 9.41 -19.50
C LEU A 44 -2.23 9.72 -18.52
N THR A 45 -1.34 8.75 -18.32
CA THR A 45 -0.12 8.88 -17.51
C THR A 45 1.12 9.04 -18.40
N LYS A 46 2.30 9.17 -17.81
CA LYS A 46 3.56 9.27 -18.56
C LYS A 46 4.35 7.95 -18.51
N HIS A 47 3.93 7.04 -17.64
CA HIS A 47 4.55 5.71 -17.52
C HIS A 47 3.55 4.71 -16.90
N GLU A 48 3.51 3.47 -17.39
CA GLU A 48 2.56 2.44 -16.93
C GLU A 48 2.80 2.04 -15.46
N ASN A 49 4.04 2.10 -14.99
CA ASN A 49 4.34 1.89 -13.57
C ASN A 49 3.62 2.92 -12.68
N ALA A 50 3.67 4.19 -13.06
CA ALA A 50 2.95 5.26 -12.36
C ALA A 50 1.43 5.09 -12.48
N ALA A 51 0.93 4.66 -13.64
CA ALA A 51 -0.48 4.36 -13.86
C ALA A 51 -1.01 3.32 -12.86
N GLY A 52 -0.27 2.23 -12.65
CA GLY A 52 -0.65 1.21 -11.68
C GLY A 52 -0.65 1.75 -10.25
N PHE A 53 0.35 2.54 -9.83
CA PHE A 53 0.35 3.17 -8.50
C PHE A 53 -0.77 4.20 -8.32
N MET A 54 -1.17 4.93 -9.36
CA MET A 54 -2.36 5.78 -9.30
C MET A 54 -3.63 4.94 -9.11
N ALA A 55 -3.73 3.80 -9.79
CA ALA A 55 -4.84 2.86 -9.62
C ALA A 55 -4.90 2.28 -8.19
N GLU A 56 -3.74 1.96 -7.60
CA GLU A 56 -3.65 1.58 -6.17
C GLU A 56 -4.11 2.72 -5.25
N GLY A 57 -3.69 3.96 -5.53
CA GLY A 57 -4.09 5.15 -4.78
C GLY A 57 -5.61 5.35 -4.76
N VAL A 58 -6.28 5.16 -5.89
CA VAL A 58 -7.76 5.21 -5.98
C VAL A 58 -8.40 4.15 -5.08
N TRP A 59 -7.91 2.91 -5.13
CA TRP A 59 -8.45 1.83 -4.29
C TRP A 59 -8.25 2.12 -2.80
N HIS A 60 -7.09 2.64 -2.40
CA HIS A 60 -6.83 3.03 -1.01
C HIS A 60 -7.77 4.14 -0.54
N ALA A 61 -8.03 5.15 -1.38
CA ALA A 61 -8.96 6.24 -1.06
C ALA A 61 -10.39 5.73 -0.90
N GLN A 62 -10.88 4.93 -1.84
CA GLN A 62 -12.21 4.34 -1.76
C GLN A 62 -12.38 3.49 -0.50
N SER A 63 -11.37 2.67 -0.16
CA SER A 63 -11.38 1.83 1.02
C SER A 63 -11.34 2.62 2.33
N ALA A 64 -10.68 3.78 2.35
CA ALA A 64 -10.64 4.65 3.52
C ALA A 64 -11.96 5.42 3.72
N MET A 65 -12.56 5.92 2.62
CA MET A 65 -13.79 6.70 2.68
C MET A 65 -15.04 5.86 2.99
N ASN A 66 -15.08 4.62 2.52
CA ASN A 66 -16.25 3.73 2.63
C ASN A 66 -15.86 2.36 3.22
N PRO A 67 -15.38 2.29 4.47
CA PRO A 67 -14.78 1.06 5.01
C PRO A 67 -15.73 -0.14 5.06
N ASN A 68 -17.06 0.07 4.96
CA ASN A 68 -18.05 -1.01 5.03
C ASN A 68 -18.61 -1.44 3.67
N ALA A 69 -18.11 -0.90 2.56
CA ALA A 69 -18.55 -1.24 1.22
C ALA A 69 -17.53 -2.16 0.49
N PRO A 70 -17.96 -3.01 -0.43
CA PRO A 70 -17.05 -3.65 -1.37
C PRO A 70 -16.32 -2.60 -2.20
N HIS A 71 -15.01 -2.77 -2.39
CA HIS A 71 -14.21 -1.83 -3.16
C HIS A 71 -13.82 -2.44 -4.49
N ALA A 72 -14.03 -1.66 -5.54
CA ALA A 72 -13.63 -2.03 -6.89
C ALA A 72 -12.10 -2.07 -7.02
N PRO A 73 -11.53 -3.01 -7.78
CA PRO A 73 -10.11 -3.01 -8.09
C PRO A 73 -9.71 -1.76 -8.88
N GLY A 74 -8.46 -1.33 -8.76
CA GLY A 74 -7.87 -0.36 -9.67
C GLY A 74 -7.77 -0.93 -11.09
N ILE A 75 -7.67 -0.06 -12.10
CA ILE A 75 -7.51 -0.47 -13.51
C ILE A 75 -6.24 0.13 -14.09
N LEU A 76 -5.34 -0.72 -14.57
CA LEU A 76 -4.19 -0.38 -15.39
C LEU A 76 -4.45 -0.86 -16.83
N VAL A 77 -4.34 0.03 -17.80
CA VAL A 77 -4.40 -0.29 -19.23
C VAL A 77 -3.03 -0.08 -19.85
N ALA A 78 -2.51 -1.07 -20.52
CA ALA A 78 -1.21 -1.02 -21.19
C ALA A 78 -1.29 -1.62 -22.59
N THR A 79 -0.58 -1.00 -23.53
CA THR A 79 -0.41 -1.58 -24.86
C THR A 79 0.41 -2.86 -24.80
N LEU A 80 0.42 -3.64 -25.85
CA LEU A 80 1.25 -4.84 -25.98
C LEU A 80 2.75 -4.50 -25.88
N GLY A 81 3.55 -5.48 -25.56
CA GLY A 81 5.01 -5.36 -25.57
C GLY A 81 5.53 -4.38 -24.51
N PRO A 82 6.04 -3.20 -24.90
CA PRO A 82 6.67 -2.26 -23.99
C PRO A 82 5.73 -1.81 -22.86
N GLY A 83 4.43 -1.59 -23.12
CA GLY A 83 3.48 -1.20 -22.10
C GLY A 83 3.30 -2.27 -21.02
N ALA A 84 3.11 -3.53 -21.44
CA ALA A 84 3.04 -4.66 -20.51
C ALA A 84 4.35 -4.80 -19.70
N ALA A 85 5.52 -4.63 -20.33
CA ALA A 85 6.82 -4.70 -19.66
C ALA A 85 7.03 -3.57 -18.64
N ASN A 86 6.63 -2.34 -18.96
CA ASN A 86 6.74 -1.17 -18.07
C ASN A 86 5.88 -1.32 -16.79
N GLY A 87 4.78 -2.06 -16.85
CA GLY A 87 3.89 -2.30 -15.71
C GLY A 87 4.38 -3.37 -14.72
N VAL A 88 5.42 -4.14 -15.04
CA VAL A 88 5.86 -5.29 -14.22
C VAL A 88 6.11 -4.93 -12.76
N ASN A 89 6.80 -3.83 -12.50
CA ASN A 89 7.15 -3.43 -11.13
C ASN A 89 5.89 -3.16 -10.28
N VAL A 90 4.95 -2.34 -10.77
CA VAL A 90 3.73 -2.04 -10.01
C VAL A 90 2.83 -3.25 -9.86
N VAL A 91 2.76 -4.14 -10.86
CA VAL A 91 1.99 -5.39 -10.75
C VAL A 91 2.59 -6.29 -9.66
N ALA A 92 3.92 -6.41 -9.60
CA ALA A 92 4.60 -7.13 -8.53
C ALA A 92 4.35 -6.48 -7.16
N ASN A 93 4.34 -5.12 -7.10
CA ASN A 93 4.00 -4.38 -5.89
C ASN A 93 2.57 -4.70 -5.42
N ALA A 94 1.58 -4.57 -6.30
CA ALA A 94 0.19 -4.85 -5.98
C ALA A 94 -0.02 -6.28 -5.46
N HIS A 95 0.70 -7.25 -6.04
CA HIS A 95 0.67 -8.64 -5.59
C HIS A 95 1.19 -8.80 -4.16
N GLN A 96 2.36 -8.21 -3.87
CA GLN A 96 2.98 -8.32 -2.55
C GLN A 96 2.29 -7.45 -1.50
N ASP A 97 1.83 -6.26 -1.88
CA ASP A 97 1.15 -5.31 -0.99
C ASP A 97 -0.34 -5.60 -0.82
N ARG A 98 -0.85 -6.69 -1.42
CA ARG A 98 -2.24 -7.15 -1.32
C ARG A 98 -3.23 -6.09 -1.80
N VAL A 99 -2.97 -5.49 -2.96
CA VAL A 99 -3.83 -4.48 -3.60
C VAL A 99 -4.53 -5.08 -4.81
N PRO A 100 -5.87 -5.03 -4.92
CA PRO A 100 -6.57 -5.54 -6.08
C PRO A 100 -6.38 -4.61 -7.28
N LEU A 101 -5.90 -5.16 -8.39
CA LEU A 101 -5.63 -4.44 -9.62
C LEU A 101 -6.06 -5.29 -10.82
N ILE A 102 -6.80 -4.72 -11.76
CA ILE A 102 -7.06 -5.32 -13.06
C ILE A 102 -6.08 -4.72 -14.08
N VAL A 103 -5.24 -5.57 -14.64
CA VAL A 103 -4.25 -5.18 -15.66
C VAL A 103 -4.76 -5.63 -17.02
N LEU A 104 -5.21 -4.69 -17.82
CA LEU A 104 -5.68 -4.91 -19.18
C LEU A 104 -4.54 -4.64 -20.16
N THR A 105 -4.14 -5.63 -20.92
CA THR A 105 -3.12 -5.48 -21.96
C THR A 105 -3.67 -5.80 -23.33
N GLY A 106 -3.32 -4.99 -24.32
CA GLY A 106 -3.56 -5.34 -25.72
C GLY A 106 -2.72 -6.55 -26.14
N ARG A 107 -3.20 -7.28 -27.10
CA ARG A 107 -2.49 -8.43 -27.67
C ARG A 107 -2.84 -8.61 -29.15
N VAL A 108 -1.86 -9.01 -29.96
CA VAL A 108 -2.13 -9.51 -31.32
C VAL A 108 -2.98 -10.79 -31.26
N ASP A 109 -3.76 -11.03 -32.29
CA ASP A 109 -4.60 -12.21 -32.37
C ASP A 109 -3.78 -13.51 -32.34
N PRO A 110 -4.26 -14.57 -31.68
CA PRO A 110 -3.55 -15.84 -31.64
C PRO A 110 -3.21 -16.41 -33.03
N SER A 111 -4.03 -16.13 -34.04
CA SER A 111 -3.79 -16.51 -35.44
C SER A 111 -2.60 -15.81 -36.08
N GLU A 112 -2.21 -14.66 -35.58
CA GLU A 112 -1.12 -13.84 -36.10
C GLU A 112 0.17 -13.96 -35.26
N ALA A 113 0.04 -14.43 -34.02
CA ALA A 113 1.11 -14.42 -33.02
C ALA A 113 2.38 -15.18 -33.47
N GLU A 114 2.23 -16.22 -34.31
CA GLU A 114 3.36 -17.00 -34.84
C GLU A 114 4.09 -16.30 -36.00
N SER A 115 3.44 -15.37 -36.68
CA SER A 115 3.99 -14.68 -37.85
C SER A 115 4.34 -13.21 -37.58
N TYR A 116 3.79 -12.62 -36.53
CA TYR A 116 3.99 -11.22 -36.16
C TYR A 116 4.98 -11.09 -35.02
N THR A 117 6.12 -10.47 -35.26
CA THR A 117 7.22 -10.39 -34.29
C THR A 117 7.39 -9.03 -33.64
N HIS A 118 6.75 -7.96 -34.18
CA HIS A 118 6.89 -6.60 -33.65
C HIS A 118 6.18 -6.45 -32.30
N GLN A 119 6.93 -6.11 -31.27
CA GLN A 119 6.47 -5.90 -29.88
C GLN A 119 5.80 -7.15 -29.24
N VAL A 120 5.92 -8.33 -29.79
CA VAL A 120 5.26 -9.56 -29.32
C VAL A 120 6.19 -10.38 -28.43
N PHE A 121 5.70 -10.70 -27.25
CA PHE A 121 6.22 -11.72 -26.34
C PHE A 121 5.10 -12.27 -25.46
N ASP A 122 5.37 -13.31 -24.70
CA ASP A 122 4.36 -13.94 -23.83
C ASP A 122 4.10 -13.13 -22.56
N HIS A 123 3.09 -12.23 -22.60
CA HIS A 123 2.66 -11.43 -21.44
C HIS A 123 2.21 -12.30 -20.26
N GLN A 124 1.53 -13.43 -20.55
CA GLN A 124 1.03 -14.32 -19.50
C GLN A 124 2.19 -15.02 -18.78
N ALA A 125 3.24 -15.43 -19.49
CA ALA A 125 4.42 -15.99 -18.87
C ALA A 125 5.16 -14.95 -18.02
N LEU A 126 5.25 -13.68 -18.49
CA LEU A 126 5.86 -12.58 -17.76
C LEU A 126 5.11 -12.24 -16.47
N LEU A 127 3.78 -12.13 -16.53
CA LEU A 127 2.97 -11.61 -15.43
C LEU A 127 2.43 -12.69 -14.47
N ARG A 128 2.41 -13.96 -14.88
CA ARG A 128 1.91 -15.06 -14.06
C ARG A 128 2.53 -15.16 -12.66
N PRO A 129 3.85 -15.02 -12.47
CA PRO A 129 4.46 -15.15 -11.15
C PRO A 129 4.16 -13.97 -10.20
N ILE A 130 3.64 -12.87 -10.72
CA ILE A 130 3.37 -11.63 -9.97
C ILE A 130 1.90 -11.24 -9.98
N THR A 131 1.01 -12.16 -10.34
CA THR A 131 -0.45 -11.97 -10.35
C THR A 131 -1.16 -13.14 -9.69
N LYS A 132 -2.37 -12.93 -9.18
CA LYS A 132 -3.23 -14.02 -8.69
C LYS A 132 -3.72 -14.90 -9.83
N ALA A 133 -3.91 -14.31 -11.00
CA ALA A 133 -4.22 -15.02 -12.26
C ALA A 133 -3.79 -14.18 -13.45
N SER A 134 -3.38 -14.87 -14.53
CA SER A 134 -3.13 -14.26 -15.82
C SER A 134 -4.03 -14.96 -16.83
N LEU A 135 -4.98 -14.23 -17.41
CA LEU A 135 -6.08 -14.71 -18.22
C LEU A 135 -5.98 -14.14 -19.65
N MET A 136 -6.75 -14.71 -20.56
CA MET A 136 -6.94 -14.17 -21.92
C MET A 136 -8.42 -14.06 -22.21
N ALA A 137 -8.87 -12.93 -22.76
CA ALA A 137 -10.21 -12.76 -23.27
C ALA A 137 -10.41 -13.64 -24.49
N SER A 138 -11.57 -14.30 -24.57
CA SER A 138 -11.92 -15.20 -25.66
C SER A 138 -13.33 -14.91 -26.12
N LYS A 139 -13.57 -14.97 -27.43
CA LYS A 139 -14.89 -14.76 -28.04
C LYS A 139 -15.95 -15.66 -27.39
N GLY A 140 -17.09 -15.10 -27.08
CA GLY A 140 -18.21 -15.78 -26.41
C GLY A 140 -18.04 -15.95 -24.88
N ALA A 141 -16.91 -15.53 -24.31
CA ALA A 141 -16.64 -15.70 -22.89
C ALA A 141 -16.22 -14.40 -22.17
N VAL A 142 -16.15 -13.27 -22.87
CA VAL A 142 -15.60 -12.00 -22.37
C VAL A 142 -16.20 -11.60 -21.03
N ALA A 143 -17.52 -11.54 -20.92
CA ALA A 143 -18.21 -11.16 -19.67
C ALA A 143 -17.86 -12.09 -18.49
N ARG A 144 -17.76 -13.39 -18.73
CA ARG A 144 -17.41 -14.37 -17.68
C ARG A 144 -15.96 -14.26 -17.25
N VAL A 145 -15.06 -13.95 -18.18
CA VAL A 145 -13.63 -13.82 -17.88
C VAL A 145 -13.37 -12.57 -17.05
N ILE A 146 -14.00 -11.42 -17.38
CA ILE A 146 -13.83 -10.19 -16.60
C ILE A 146 -14.49 -10.29 -15.22
N ASP A 147 -15.65 -10.92 -15.08
CA ASP A 147 -16.27 -11.16 -13.78
C ASP A 147 -15.41 -12.08 -12.90
N ARG A 148 -14.82 -13.12 -13.51
CA ARG A 148 -13.86 -13.98 -12.82
C ARG A 148 -12.59 -13.24 -12.42
N ALA A 149 -12.07 -12.38 -13.29
CA ALA A 149 -10.88 -11.57 -13.01
C ALA A 149 -11.09 -10.65 -11.82
N THR A 150 -12.21 -9.90 -11.78
CA THR A 150 -12.55 -9.02 -10.67
C THR A 150 -12.76 -9.78 -9.37
N GLN A 151 -13.43 -10.93 -9.42
CA GLN A 151 -13.60 -11.78 -8.24
C GLN A 151 -12.26 -12.26 -7.69
N ILE A 152 -11.38 -12.81 -8.53
CA ILE A 152 -10.05 -13.28 -8.10
C ILE A 152 -9.24 -12.12 -7.51
N ALA A 153 -9.32 -10.91 -8.11
CA ALA A 153 -8.58 -9.76 -7.64
C ALA A 153 -8.98 -9.34 -6.21
N THR A 154 -10.25 -9.47 -5.85
CA THR A 154 -10.81 -8.94 -4.60
C THR A 154 -11.03 -9.97 -3.50
N GLU A 155 -11.13 -11.26 -3.81
CA GLU A 155 -11.40 -12.32 -2.82
C GLU A 155 -10.15 -12.79 -2.06
N GLY A 156 -10.34 -13.19 -0.81
CA GLY A 156 -9.27 -13.67 0.08
C GLY A 156 -8.25 -12.57 0.39
N GLN A 157 -6.97 -12.85 0.15
CA GLN A 157 -5.96 -11.79 0.05
C GLN A 157 -6.09 -11.11 -1.32
N PRO A 158 -6.42 -9.81 -1.38
CA PRO A 158 -6.52 -9.10 -2.65
C PRO A 158 -5.20 -9.09 -3.43
N GLY A 159 -5.28 -8.87 -4.73
CA GLY A 159 -4.07 -8.79 -5.56
C GLY A 159 -4.39 -8.60 -7.04
N PRO A 160 -3.38 -8.39 -7.88
CA PRO A 160 -3.57 -8.11 -9.30
C PRO A 160 -4.01 -9.34 -10.08
N VAL A 161 -4.83 -9.09 -11.11
CA VAL A 161 -5.19 -10.06 -12.15
C VAL A 161 -4.91 -9.43 -13.50
N HIS A 162 -4.18 -10.15 -14.32
CA HIS A 162 -3.87 -9.77 -15.68
C HIS A 162 -4.89 -10.37 -16.65
N LEU A 163 -5.31 -9.57 -17.62
CA LEU A 163 -6.16 -9.97 -18.73
C LEU A 163 -5.59 -9.46 -20.06
N ASP A 164 -5.06 -10.38 -20.88
CA ASP A 164 -4.74 -10.13 -22.29
C ASP A 164 -6.03 -10.02 -23.11
N VAL A 165 -6.15 -9.00 -23.93
CA VAL A 165 -7.30 -8.74 -24.79
C VAL A 165 -6.85 -8.70 -26.25
N PRO A 166 -7.08 -9.78 -27.04
CA PRO A 166 -6.82 -9.77 -28.47
C PRO A 166 -7.68 -8.72 -29.18
N ILE A 167 -7.12 -8.08 -30.22
CA ILE A 167 -7.79 -7.00 -30.97
C ILE A 167 -9.14 -7.49 -31.52
N SER A 168 -9.17 -8.65 -32.18
CA SER A 168 -10.41 -9.21 -32.75
C SER A 168 -11.49 -9.52 -31.69
N VAL A 169 -11.08 -9.82 -30.45
CA VAL A 169 -12.01 -10.00 -29.33
C VAL A 169 -12.52 -8.67 -28.81
N ALA A 170 -11.64 -7.66 -28.69
CA ALA A 170 -12.02 -6.32 -28.25
C ALA A 170 -13.05 -5.68 -29.20
N GLU A 171 -12.83 -5.78 -30.52
CA GLU A 171 -13.66 -5.16 -31.57
C GLU A 171 -14.80 -6.06 -32.05
N GLY A 172 -14.73 -7.39 -31.79
CA GLY A 172 -15.71 -8.36 -32.25
C GLY A 172 -17.02 -8.29 -31.49
N GLU A 173 -18.12 -8.59 -32.21
CA GLU A 173 -19.45 -8.68 -31.59
C GLU A 173 -19.52 -9.79 -30.54
N GLU A 174 -20.08 -9.47 -29.39
CA GLU A 174 -20.19 -10.35 -28.23
C GLU A 174 -21.64 -10.44 -27.72
N ASN A 175 -21.97 -11.57 -27.13
CA ASN A 175 -23.29 -11.79 -26.54
C ASN A 175 -23.27 -11.37 -25.05
N ALA A 176 -24.07 -10.38 -24.70
CA ALA A 176 -24.25 -9.88 -23.34
C ALA A 176 -25.20 -10.77 -22.51
N ALA A 177 -24.92 -12.06 -22.37
CA ALA A 177 -25.71 -12.91 -21.48
C ALA A 177 -25.59 -12.40 -20.03
N PRO A 178 -26.69 -12.04 -19.35
CA PRO A 178 -26.63 -11.59 -17.97
C PRO A 178 -26.17 -12.73 -17.06
N PHE A 179 -25.12 -12.46 -16.28
CA PHE A 179 -24.69 -13.35 -15.20
C PHE A 179 -24.80 -12.57 -13.90
N THR A 180 -25.72 -13.00 -13.03
CA THR A 180 -25.92 -12.39 -11.72
C THR A 180 -25.39 -13.34 -10.66
N ARG A 181 -24.44 -12.89 -9.85
CA ARG A 181 -24.04 -13.62 -8.64
C ARG A 181 -24.87 -13.15 -7.45
N PRO A 182 -25.27 -14.06 -6.56
CA PRO A 182 -25.83 -13.67 -5.27
C PRO A 182 -24.78 -12.91 -4.46
N ALA A 183 -25.24 -11.97 -3.63
CA ALA A 183 -24.37 -11.33 -2.65
C ALA A 183 -23.77 -12.40 -1.71
N PRO A 184 -22.48 -12.30 -1.35
CA PRO A 184 -21.88 -13.21 -0.40
C PRO A 184 -22.59 -13.11 0.95
N ALA A 185 -22.71 -14.25 1.65
CA ALA A 185 -23.16 -14.25 3.03
C ALA A 185 -22.14 -13.52 3.93
N PRO A 186 -22.58 -12.92 5.05
CA PRO A 186 -21.66 -12.37 6.04
C PRO A 186 -20.65 -13.43 6.49
N ALA A 187 -19.39 -13.01 6.66
CA ALA A 187 -18.36 -13.89 7.16
C ALA A 187 -18.67 -14.37 8.58
N MET A 188 -18.48 -15.66 8.83
CA MET A 188 -18.66 -16.29 10.13
C MET A 188 -17.48 -17.19 10.42
N ALA A 189 -17.03 -17.21 11.69
CA ALA A 189 -16.05 -18.19 12.13
C ALA A 189 -16.71 -19.58 12.22
N ALA A 190 -16.07 -20.56 11.58
CA ALA A 190 -16.57 -21.93 11.64
C ALA A 190 -16.20 -22.59 12.98
N PRO A 191 -17.15 -23.23 13.70
CA PRO A 191 -16.82 -24.11 14.81
C PRO A 191 -15.84 -25.19 14.35
N SER A 192 -14.71 -25.29 15.03
CA SER A 192 -13.65 -26.22 14.62
C SER A 192 -12.74 -26.60 15.82
N PRO A 193 -12.06 -27.75 15.75
CA PRO A 193 -11.04 -28.09 16.75
C PRO A 193 -9.95 -27.02 16.89
N ALA A 194 -9.59 -26.35 15.79
CA ALA A 194 -8.61 -25.25 15.79
C ALA A 194 -9.11 -24.04 16.59
N LEU A 195 -10.38 -23.66 16.44
CA LEU A 195 -10.98 -22.58 17.22
C LEU A 195 -11.01 -22.93 18.71
N GLU A 196 -11.41 -24.16 19.07
CA GLU A 196 -11.42 -24.60 20.47
C GLU A 196 -10.02 -24.63 21.08
N ALA A 197 -9.02 -25.10 20.31
CA ALA A 197 -7.62 -25.06 20.74
C ALA A 197 -7.15 -23.62 20.97
N ALA A 198 -7.40 -22.70 20.03
CA ALA A 198 -7.06 -21.31 20.16
C ALA A 198 -7.74 -20.66 21.38
N ARG A 199 -9.03 -20.93 21.61
CA ARG A 199 -9.76 -20.47 22.79
C ARG A 199 -9.16 -20.98 24.09
N ALA A 200 -8.75 -22.25 24.12
CA ALA A 200 -8.10 -22.84 25.29
C ALA A 200 -6.73 -22.17 25.61
N LEU A 201 -5.95 -21.83 24.58
CA LEU A 201 -4.70 -21.07 24.72
C LEU A 201 -4.97 -19.66 25.26
N LEU A 202 -5.89 -18.90 24.63
CA LEU A 202 -6.24 -17.55 25.06
C LEU A 202 -6.84 -17.54 26.48
N LYS A 203 -7.65 -18.55 26.83
CA LYS A 203 -8.24 -18.67 28.18
C LYS A 203 -7.16 -18.77 29.27
N LYS A 204 -6.06 -19.48 29.01
CA LYS A 204 -4.92 -19.62 29.94
C LYS A 204 -4.06 -18.35 30.00
N ALA A 205 -3.96 -17.61 28.93
CA ALA A 205 -3.14 -16.42 28.85
C ALA A 205 -3.53 -15.38 29.91
N GLN A 206 -2.54 -14.68 30.45
CA GLN A 206 -2.70 -13.55 31.36
C GLN A 206 -2.16 -12.25 30.74
N ARG A 207 -1.19 -12.36 29.85
CA ARG A 207 -0.50 -11.24 29.21
C ARG A 207 -0.46 -11.42 27.69
N PRO A 208 -1.63 -11.42 27.01
CA PRO A 208 -1.65 -11.52 25.55
C PRO A 208 -1.04 -10.27 24.90
N LEU A 209 -0.41 -10.46 23.73
CA LEU A 209 0.09 -9.39 22.88
C LEU A 209 -0.43 -9.63 21.46
N VAL A 210 -0.84 -8.56 20.78
CA VAL A 210 -1.37 -8.63 19.41
C VAL A 210 -0.35 -8.06 18.42
N ILE A 211 -0.16 -8.74 17.28
CA ILE A 211 0.53 -8.21 16.10
C ILE A 211 -0.48 -8.20 14.94
N ALA A 212 -0.70 -7.04 14.33
CA ALA A 212 -1.64 -6.92 13.24
C ALA A 212 -0.99 -6.35 11.97
N GLY A 213 -1.51 -6.77 10.81
CA GLY A 213 -0.94 -6.41 9.51
C GLY A 213 -1.96 -6.12 8.41
N VAL A 214 -1.50 -6.26 7.17
CA VAL A 214 -2.22 -5.83 5.97
C VAL A 214 -3.57 -6.53 5.77
N ASP A 215 -3.69 -7.81 6.11
CA ASP A 215 -4.95 -8.53 5.95
C ASP A 215 -6.03 -7.98 6.88
N ALA A 216 -5.66 -7.58 8.11
CA ALA A 216 -6.59 -6.92 9.03
C ALA A 216 -7.07 -5.55 8.50
N VAL A 217 -6.19 -4.80 7.82
CA VAL A 217 -6.56 -3.55 7.14
C VAL A 217 -7.51 -3.83 5.97
N ASN A 218 -7.20 -4.83 5.16
CA ASN A 218 -7.99 -5.17 3.96
C ASN A 218 -9.37 -5.74 4.32
N GLN A 219 -9.47 -6.45 5.45
CA GLN A 219 -10.73 -6.97 6.00
C GLN A 219 -11.40 -6.02 7.00
N GLN A 220 -10.90 -4.77 7.13
CA GLN A 220 -11.53 -3.71 7.94
C GLN A 220 -11.71 -4.09 9.42
N ALA A 221 -10.75 -4.83 9.97
CA ALA A 221 -10.85 -5.43 11.30
C ALA A 221 -10.55 -4.45 12.47
N SER A 222 -10.41 -3.13 12.21
CA SER A 222 -10.02 -2.15 13.23
C SER A 222 -10.91 -2.17 14.48
N ALA A 223 -12.23 -2.20 14.31
CA ALA A 223 -13.16 -2.23 15.44
C ALA A 223 -13.04 -3.52 16.27
N ALA A 224 -12.90 -4.66 15.61
CA ALA A 224 -12.73 -5.95 16.28
C ALA A 224 -11.38 -6.02 17.01
N ILE A 225 -10.30 -5.50 16.42
CA ILE A 225 -8.98 -5.41 17.04
C ILE A 225 -9.02 -4.48 18.25
N THR A 226 -9.64 -3.31 18.14
CA THR A 226 -9.81 -2.37 19.25
C THR A 226 -10.53 -3.04 20.41
N THR A 227 -11.70 -3.65 20.13
CA THR A 227 -12.50 -4.38 21.14
C THR A 227 -11.69 -5.50 21.82
N PHE A 228 -10.92 -6.25 21.04
CA PHE A 228 -10.06 -7.31 21.58
C PHE A 228 -8.94 -6.73 22.45
N CYS A 229 -8.21 -5.73 21.96
CA CYS A 229 -7.10 -5.12 22.72
C CYS A 229 -7.58 -4.54 24.06
N GLU A 230 -8.70 -3.82 24.05
CA GLU A 230 -9.28 -3.24 25.26
C GLU A 230 -9.83 -4.31 26.21
N GLY A 231 -10.56 -5.30 25.67
CA GLY A 231 -11.16 -6.38 26.45
C GLY A 231 -10.14 -7.31 27.13
N PHE A 232 -8.95 -7.44 26.55
CA PHE A 232 -7.88 -8.30 27.09
C PHE A 232 -6.67 -7.53 27.62
N ASN A 233 -6.70 -6.18 27.65
CA ASN A 233 -5.54 -5.33 27.95
C ASN A 233 -4.30 -5.73 27.15
N ALA A 234 -4.49 -6.13 25.89
CA ALA A 234 -3.44 -6.62 25.01
C ALA A 234 -2.82 -5.45 24.21
N PRO A 235 -1.54 -5.14 24.36
CA PRO A 235 -0.89 -4.14 23.52
C PRO A 235 -0.81 -4.61 22.07
N LEU A 236 -0.84 -3.65 21.15
CA LEU A 236 -0.80 -3.86 19.71
C LEU A 236 0.51 -3.35 19.11
N ILE A 237 1.24 -4.24 18.44
CA ILE A 237 2.29 -3.91 17.47
C ILE A 237 1.68 -4.08 16.08
N THR A 238 2.00 -3.19 15.14
CA THR A 238 1.53 -3.33 13.76
C THR A 238 2.71 -3.52 12.79
N THR A 239 2.45 -4.10 11.62
CA THR A 239 3.30 -3.82 10.45
C THR A 239 3.12 -2.36 10.03
N TYR A 240 3.97 -1.85 9.13
CA TYR A 240 3.78 -0.46 8.67
C TYR A 240 2.48 -0.27 7.88
N LYS A 241 2.01 -1.29 7.18
CA LYS A 241 0.67 -1.26 6.55
C LYS A 241 -0.48 -1.34 7.57
N GLY A 242 -0.23 -1.94 8.72
CA GLY A 242 -1.20 -2.05 9.81
C GLY A 242 -1.33 -0.78 10.68
N LYS A 243 -0.51 0.26 10.47
CA LYS A 243 -0.58 1.50 11.25
C LYS A 243 -1.98 2.11 11.20
N GLY A 244 -2.47 2.53 12.36
CA GLY A 244 -3.81 3.11 12.50
C GLY A 244 -4.94 2.09 12.70
N LEU A 245 -4.69 0.77 12.68
CA LEU A 245 -5.69 -0.25 13.04
C LEU A 245 -6.24 -0.03 14.47
N LEU A 246 -5.39 0.43 15.36
CA LEU A 246 -5.73 1.07 16.63
C LEU A 246 -5.09 2.46 16.57
N PRO A 247 -5.83 3.56 16.82
CA PRO A 247 -5.26 4.90 16.79
C PRO A 247 -3.97 4.98 17.60
N GLU A 248 -2.87 5.49 17.04
CA GLU A 248 -1.55 5.42 17.68
C GLU A 248 -1.44 6.28 18.96
N GLY A 249 -2.43 7.17 19.20
CA GLY A 249 -2.62 7.83 20.49
C GLY A 249 -3.15 6.93 21.60
N HIS A 250 -3.71 5.78 21.27
CA HIS A 250 -4.29 4.87 22.25
C HIS A 250 -3.22 4.27 23.18
N ARG A 251 -3.57 4.03 24.46
CA ARG A 251 -2.62 3.52 25.47
C ARG A 251 -1.95 2.20 25.12
N LEU A 252 -2.67 1.33 24.40
CA LEU A 252 -2.19 -0.01 23.99
C LEU A 252 -1.51 -0.02 22.61
N ALA A 253 -1.50 1.06 21.84
CA ALA A 253 -0.85 1.11 20.54
C ALA A 253 0.66 1.35 20.70
N LEU A 254 1.47 0.43 20.18
CA LEU A 254 2.93 0.48 20.23
C LEU A 254 3.59 0.94 18.92
N GLY A 255 2.78 1.13 17.86
CA GLY A 255 3.27 1.60 16.56
C GLY A 255 3.76 0.48 15.65
N GLY A 256 4.46 0.90 14.57
CA GLY A 256 4.90 0.01 13.50
C GLY A 256 6.27 -0.62 13.74
N ALA A 257 6.44 -1.89 13.34
CA ALA A 257 7.65 -2.68 13.49
C ALA A 257 8.10 -3.31 12.17
N GLY A 258 9.32 -3.82 12.14
CA GLY A 258 9.84 -4.70 11.07
C GLY A 258 10.85 -4.09 10.11
N LEU A 259 10.94 -2.76 9.97
CA LEU A 259 11.90 -2.09 9.09
C LEU A 259 12.94 -1.24 9.81
N SER A 260 12.62 -0.70 10.99
CA SER A 260 13.56 0.09 11.79
C SER A 260 14.26 -0.78 12.84
N PRO A 261 15.58 -0.99 12.74
CA PRO A 261 16.34 -1.68 13.79
C PRO A 261 16.24 -0.99 15.15
N GLY A 262 16.10 0.35 15.16
CA GLY A 262 15.92 1.14 16.39
C GLY A 262 14.60 0.83 17.09
N ALA A 263 13.49 0.76 16.34
CA ALA A 263 12.18 0.38 16.87
C ALA A 263 12.15 -1.09 17.30
N ASP A 264 12.70 -1.99 16.49
CA ASP A 264 12.72 -3.43 16.76
C ASP A 264 13.47 -3.76 18.07
N LYS A 265 14.54 -3.03 18.38
CA LYS A 265 15.25 -3.14 19.67
C LYS A 265 14.35 -2.92 20.90
N LEU A 266 13.34 -2.05 20.76
CA LEU A 266 12.42 -1.70 21.84
C LEU A 266 11.20 -2.61 21.87
N LEU A 267 10.75 -3.09 20.71
CA LEU A 267 9.51 -3.87 20.55
C LEU A 267 9.72 -5.38 20.72
N LEU A 268 10.80 -5.94 20.16
CA LEU A 268 11.06 -7.39 20.23
C LEU A 268 11.14 -7.95 21.65
N PRO A 269 11.72 -7.25 22.66
CA PRO A 269 11.73 -7.75 24.04
C PRO A 269 10.33 -8.00 24.63
N LEU A 270 9.31 -7.24 24.20
CA LEU A 270 7.94 -7.44 24.68
C LEU A 270 7.35 -8.80 24.30
N LEU A 271 7.82 -9.38 23.20
CA LEU A 271 7.38 -10.72 22.78
C LEU A 271 7.76 -11.80 23.80
N ALA A 272 8.90 -11.63 24.49
CA ALA A 272 9.32 -12.54 25.56
C ALA A 272 8.56 -12.31 26.87
N GLU A 273 7.99 -11.13 27.09
CA GLU A 273 7.19 -10.78 28.26
C GLU A 273 5.73 -11.27 28.13
N ALA A 274 5.26 -11.49 26.91
CA ALA A 274 3.93 -12.02 26.63
C ALA A 274 3.86 -13.53 26.87
N ASP A 275 2.69 -14.01 27.30
CA ASP A 275 2.42 -15.45 27.48
C ASP A 275 1.46 -16.03 26.44
N CYS A 276 1.04 -15.21 25.47
CA CYS A 276 0.30 -15.59 24.27
C CYS A 276 0.46 -14.51 23.22
N ILE A 277 0.80 -14.88 22.00
CA ILE A 277 0.86 -13.98 20.84
C ILE A 277 -0.35 -14.24 19.96
N LEU A 278 -1.07 -13.17 19.60
CA LEU A 278 -2.14 -13.21 18.62
C LEU A 278 -1.72 -12.45 17.36
N LEU A 279 -1.62 -13.17 16.25
CA LEU A 279 -1.36 -12.62 14.93
C LEU A 279 -2.71 -12.35 14.25
N ALA A 280 -3.10 -11.09 14.12
CA ALA A 280 -4.39 -10.69 13.56
C ALA A 280 -4.22 -10.14 12.13
N GLY A 281 -4.42 -10.98 11.12
CA GLY A 281 -4.20 -10.58 9.72
C GLY A 281 -2.78 -10.11 9.47
N TYR A 282 -1.80 -10.70 10.16
CA TYR A 282 -0.40 -10.40 10.05
C TYR A 282 0.21 -11.10 8.84
N ASP A 283 0.70 -10.34 7.87
CA ASP A 283 1.54 -10.84 6.77
C ASP A 283 2.97 -10.36 7.04
N PRO A 284 3.94 -11.27 7.25
CA PRO A 284 5.32 -10.89 7.58
C PRO A 284 6.11 -10.39 6.36
N ILE A 285 5.49 -10.14 5.24
CA ILE A 285 6.15 -9.72 4.00
C ILE A 285 6.96 -8.42 4.15
N GLU A 286 6.57 -7.55 5.08
CA GLU A 286 7.30 -6.31 5.39
C GLU A 286 8.44 -6.51 6.40
N MET A 287 8.47 -7.67 7.08
CA MET A 287 9.34 -7.90 8.23
C MET A 287 10.74 -8.37 7.80
N ARG A 288 11.77 -7.85 8.48
CA ARG A 288 13.17 -8.25 8.25
C ARG A 288 13.55 -9.50 9.04
N SER A 289 14.79 -9.93 8.84
CA SER A 289 15.32 -11.19 9.40
C SER A 289 15.17 -11.34 10.91
N ASN A 290 15.20 -10.25 11.69
CA ASN A 290 14.97 -10.28 13.14
C ASN A 290 13.56 -10.72 13.54
N TRP A 291 12.63 -10.71 12.59
CA TRP A 291 11.25 -11.14 12.75
C TRP A 291 11.01 -12.56 12.20
N ARG A 292 12.08 -13.28 11.85
CA ARG A 292 11.99 -14.71 11.56
C ARG A 292 11.93 -15.45 12.87
N ASP A 293 10.79 -16.11 13.11
CA ASP A 293 10.52 -16.91 14.31
C ASP A 293 10.89 -16.18 15.63
N PRO A 294 10.38 -14.94 15.82
CA PRO A 294 10.79 -14.09 16.93
C PRO A 294 10.15 -14.51 18.26
N PHE A 295 9.24 -15.49 18.24
CA PHE A 295 8.45 -15.88 19.40
C PHE A 295 9.17 -16.91 20.25
N PRO A 296 9.26 -16.74 21.60
CA PRO A 296 9.83 -17.76 22.48
C PRO A 296 9.10 -19.10 22.32
N ILE A 297 9.85 -20.21 22.32
CA ILE A 297 9.31 -21.57 22.07
C ILE A 297 8.14 -21.91 22.99
N ALA A 298 8.19 -21.45 24.25
CA ALA A 298 7.16 -21.71 25.26
C ALA A 298 5.91 -20.81 25.10
N THR A 299 5.97 -19.76 24.31
CA THR A 299 4.86 -18.82 24.14
C THR A 299 3.94 -19.29 23.01
N PRO A 300 2.67 -19.64 23.29
CA PRO A 300 1.73 -20.03 22.25
C PRO A 300 1.44 -18.88 21.28
N VAL A 301 1.30 -19.24 20.01
CA VAL A 301 1.00 -18.33 18.91
C VAL A 301 -0.33 -18.75 18.27
N ILE A 302 -1.29 -17.83 18.27
CA ILE A 302 -2.59 -17.97 17.59
C ILE A 302 -2.55 -17.08 16.35
N GLU A 303 -2.83 -17.64 15.18
CA GLU A 303 -2.82 -16.89 13.91
C GLU A 303 -4.21 -16.84 13.28
N LEU A 304 -4.67 -15.62 12.99
CA LEU A 304 -5.88 -15.32 12.23
C LEU A 304 -5.43 -14.75 10.87
N ALA A 305 -5.58 -15.52 9.81
CA ALA A 305 -5.08 -15.17 8.48
C ALA A 305 -6.20 -15.14 7.43
N ALA A 306 -6.15 -14.22 6.49
CA ALA A 306 -7.15 -14.13 5.40
C ALA A 306 -7.15 -15.39 4.50
N SER A 307 -6.00 -16.06 4.37
CA SER A 307 -5.81 -17.31 3.65
C SER A 307 -4.78 -18.17 4.36
N LEU A 308 -4.59 -19.41 3.91
CA LEU A 308 -3.52 -20.25 4.45
C LEU A 308 -2.15 -19.60 4.17
N PRO A 309 -1.33 -19.35 5.22
CA PRO A 309 0.00 -18.78 5.03
C PRO A 309 0.90 -19.72 4.21
N LEU A 310 1.60 -19.17 3.24
CA LEU A 310 2.55 -19.91 2.39
C LEU A 310 4.01 -19.64 2.78
N HIS A 311 4.25 -18.78 3.78
CA HIS A 311 5.57 -18.44 4.26
C HIS A 311 6.02 -19.34 5.44
N GLN A 312 7.31 -19.30 5.75
CA GLN A 312 7.96 -20.02 6.84
C GLN A 312 8.65 -19.03 7.81
N MET A 313 8.05 -17.84 8.00
CA MET A 313 8.63 -16.78 8.83
C MET A 313 8.42 -16.99 10.32
N HIS A 314 7.37 -17.71 10.70
CA HIS A 314 7.05 -18.04 12.10
C HIS A 314 6.19 -19.30 12.19
N ARG A 315 6.11 -19.88 13.38
CA ARG A 315 5.21 -20.96 13.73
C ARG A 315 3.88 -20.43 14.28
N ALA A 316 2.83 -21.22 14.20
CA ALA A 316 1.57 -21.00 14.89
C ALA A 316 1.14 -22.32 15.59
N ASP A 317 0.62 -22.20 16.81
CA ASP A 317 0.06 -23.35 17.57
C ASP A 317 -1.42 -23.55 17.27
N ALA A 318 -2.09 -22.50 16.80
CA ALA A 318 -3.44 -22.56 16.26
C ALA A 318 -3.57 -21.58 15.10
N LEU A 319 -4.13 -22.03 13.97
CA LEU A 319 -4.34 -21.25 12.77
C LEU A 319 -5.82 -21.25 12.41
N LEU A 320 -6.40 -20.04 12.29
CA LEU A 320 -7.80 -19.80 11.94
C LEU A 320 -7.85 -18.99 10.63
N PRO A 321 -7.92 -19.66 9.47
CA PRO A 321 -8.06 -18.97 8.21
C PRO A 321 -9.48 -18.40 8.04
N GLY A 322 -9.61 -17.27 7.35
CA GLY A 322 -10.86 -16.61 7.04
C GLY A 322 -10.92 -15.15 7.44
N ASP A 323 -12.10 -14.66 7.82
CA ASP A 323 -12.30 -13.27 8.23
C ASP A 323 -11.72 -13.02 9.63
N VAL A 324 -10.86 -12.00 9.74
CA VAL A 324 -10.16 -11.66 10.99
C VAL A 324 -11.15 -11.21 12.07
N SER A 325 -12.14 -10.38 11.71
CA SER A 325 -13.14 -9.86 12.66
C SER A 325 -14.03 -10.97 13.20
N ALA A 326 -14.52 -11.85 12.31
CA ALA A 326 -15.34 -13.00 12.70
C ALA A 326 -14.57 -13.97 13.62
N ASN A 327 -13.31 -14.25 13.26
CA ASN A 327 -12.44 -15.10 14.07
C ASN A 327 -12.10 -14.46 15.42
N LEU A 328 -11.81 -13.16 15.49
CA LEU A 328 -11.61 -12.42 16.75
C LEU A 328 -12.84 -12.51 17.66
N GLY A 329 -14.02 -12.28 17.08
CA GLY A 329 -15.29 -12.37 17.81
C GLY A 329 -15.54 -13.76 18.39
N ALA A 330 -15.36 -14.81 17.58
CA ALA A 330 -15.53 -16.19 18.03
C ALA A 330 -14.48 -16.60 19.06
N LEU A 331 -13.22 -16.20 18.87
CA LEU A 331 -12.10 -16.49 19.77
C LEU A 331 -12.32 -15.88 21.16
N SER A 332 -12.80 -14.64 21.24
CA SER A 332 -12.98 -13.88 22.48
C SER A 332 -14.32 -14.11 23.17
N HIS A 333 -15.31 -14.71 22.49
CA HIS A 333 -16.67 -14.85 22.99
C HIS A 333 -16.73 -15.54 24.36
N GLY A 334 -17.32 -14.85 25.36
CA GLY A 334 -17.50 -15.38 26.72
C GLY A 334 -16.22 -15.55 27.53
N LEU A 335 -15.06 -15.07 27.05
CA LEU A 335 -13.83 -15.03 27.83
C LEU A 335 -13.77 -13.76 28.69
N MET A 336 -13.15 -13.90 29.87
CA MET A 336 -13.00 -12.77 30.81
C MET A 336 -11.81 -11.89 30.42
N GLN A 337 -11.88 -10.64 30.85
CA GLN A 337 -10.79 -9.68 30.78
C GLN A 337 -9.51 -10.23 31.41
N LYS A 338 -8.37 -9.84 30.86
CA LYS A 338 -7.05 -10.26 31.33
C LYS A 338 -6.34 -9.12 32.04
N PRO A 339 -5.37 -9.41 32.93
CA PRO A 339 -4.50 -8.39 33.51
C PRO A 339 -3.74 -7.61 32.44
N GLY A 340 -3.27 -8.32 31.40
CA GLY A 340 -2.42 -7.77 30.35
C GLY A 340 -0.96 -7.62 30.80
N LEU A 341 -0.13 -7.04 29.93
CA LEU A 341 1.19 -6.56 30.29
C LEU A 341 1.08 -5.37 31.26
N ASP A 342 2.08 -5.19 32.10
CA ASP A 342 2.13 -4.06 33.04
C ASP A 342 1.94 -2.72 32.26
N PRO A 343 0.93 -1.91 32.61
CA PRO A 343 0.70 -0.63 31.98
C PRO A 343 1.91 0.33 32.06
N ALA A 344 2.71 0.25 33.16
CA ALA A 344 3.93 1.04 33.29
C ALA A 344 4.96 0.62 32.23
N ARG A 345 5.12 -0.70 32.03
CA ARG A 345 6.03 -1.25 31.01
C ARG A 345 5.63 -0.81 29.60
N ILE A 346 4.32 -0.79 29.28
CA ILE A 346 3.82 -0.30 27.99
C ILE A 346 4.12 1.20 27.83
N ALA A 347 3.88 1.99 28.87
CA ALA A 347 4.18 3.43 28.88
C ALA A 347 5.67 3.71 28.70
N ASP A 348 6.55 2.93 29.36
CA ASP A 348 8.01 3.04 29.22
C ASP A 348 8.47 2.77 27.80
N VAL A 349 7.94 1.73 27.14
CA VAL A 349 8.28 1.42 25.74
C VAL A 349 7.79 2.53 24.81
N LYS A 350 6.58 3.03 25.02
CA LYS A 350 6.06 4.20 24.24
C LYS A 350 6.94 5.43 24.41
N ALA A 351 7.35 5.72 25.63
CA ALA A 351 8.25 6.85 25.93
C ALA A 351 9.64 6.65 25.30
N ALA A 352 10.18 5.43 25.34
CA ALA A 352 11.45 5.09 24.71
C ALA A 352 11.38 5.25 23.18
N LEU A 353 10.29 4.78 22.53
CA LEU A 353 10.05 4.97 21.09
C LEU A 353 9.94 6.46 20.75
N ALA A 354 9.17 7.22 21.51
CA ALA A 354 9.02 8.66 21.30
C ALA A 354 10.36 9.42 21.46
N SER A 355 11.21 8.99 22.39
CA SER A 355 12.56 9.54 22.58
C SER A 355 13.50 9.16 21.44
N ALA A 356 13.50 7.87 21.01
CA ALA A 356 14.38 7.38 19.96
C ALA A 356 14.09 8.05 18.59
N PHE A 357 12.84 8.41 18.35
CA PHE A 357 12.38 9.04 17.11
C PHE A 357 11.92 10.49 17.32
N ALA A 358 12.41 11.16 18.37
CA ALA A 358 12.18 12.59 18.56
C ALA A 358 12.78 13.40 17.38
N PRO A 359 12.15 14.52 16.97
CA PRO A 359 12.76 15.39 15.96
C PRO A 359 14.11 15.91 16.45
N GLU A 360 15.03 16.14 15.52
CA GLU A 360 16.33 16.75 15.79
C GLU A 360 16.16 18.17 16.35
N ALA A 361 17.13 18.64 17.17
CA ALA A 361 17.18 20.02 17.61
C ALA A 361 17.56 20.98 16.46
N GLU A 362 18.36 20.51 15.53
CA GLU A 362 18.80 21.22 14.33
C GLU A 362 17.97 20.79 13.11
N TRP A 363 18.20 21.44 11.97
CA TRP A 363 17.51 21.14 10.73
C TRP A 363 17.86 19.73 10.22
N GLY A 364 16.84 18.93 9.98
CA GLY A 364 16.97 17.55 9.51
C GLY A 364 15.62 16.92 9.17
N PRO A 365 15.60 15.66 8.71
CA PRO A 365 14.39 15.00 8.22
C PRO A 365 13.30 14.85 9.29
N GLY A 366 13.67 14.58 10.54
CA GLY A 366 12.69 14.50 11.64
C GLY A 366 12.04 15.84 11.95
N MET A 367 12.79 16.97 11.86
CA MET A 367 12.20 18.29 11.97
C MET A 367 11.24 18.58 10.81
N VAL A 368 11.56 18.16 9.59
CA VAL A 368 10.64 18.27 8.43
C VAL A 368 9.35 17.53 8.73
N PHE A 369 9.43 16.27 9.13
CA PHE A 369 8.23 15.43 9.39
C PHE A 369 7.38 15.98 10.53
N SER A 370 7.99 16.35 11.65
CA SER A 370 7.27 16.86 12.81
C SER A 370 6.60 18.21 12.53
N THR A 371 7.28 19.10 11.81
CA THR A 371 6.73 20.41 11.43
C THR A 371 5.53 20.26 10.51
N ILE A 372 5.64 19.42 9.48
CA ILE A 372 4.53 19.16 8.55
C ILE A 372 3.36 18.48 9.29
N ARG A 373 3.63 17.45 10.12
CA ARG A 373 2.57 16.76 10.88
C ARG A 373 1.82 17.70 11.83
N ALA A 374 2.51 18.65 12.44
CA ALA A 374 1.90 19.64 13.34
C ALA A 374 1.02 20.67 12.62
N LEU A 375 1.33 20.98 11.36
CA LEU A 375 0.61 21.97 10.55
C LEU A 375 -0.47 21.33 9.66
N ALA A 376 -0.36 20.03 9.39
CA ALA A 376 -1.29 19.31 8.54
C ALA A 376 -2.67 19.21 9.20
N PRO A 377 -3.77 19.28 8.43
CA PRO A 377 -5.10 19.12 8.95
C PRO A 377 -5.33 17.69 9.50
N GLU A 378 -6.38 17.55 10.31
CA GLU A 378 -6.89 16.23 10.69
C GLU A 378 -7.29 15.41 9.45
N GLY A 379 -7.07 14.11 9.48
CA GLY A 379 -7.36 13.24 8.33
C GLY A 379 -6.39 13.37 7.16
N VAL A 380 -5.25 14.07 7.33
CA VAL A 380 -4.20 14.14 6.30
C VAL A 380 -3.72 12.75 5.88
N ILE A 381 -3.56 12.57 4.58
CA ILE A 381 -3.01 11.35 3.99
C ILE A 381 -1.57 11.60 3.58
N ALA A 382 -0.68 10.73 4.02
CA ALA A 382 0.71 10.73 3.59
C ALA A 382 1.00 9.55 2.69
N THR A 383 1.81 9.75 1.65
CA THR A 383 2.45 8.67 0.92
C THR A 383 3.96 8.76 1.10
N ALA A 384 4.64 7.63 1.10
CA ALA A 384 6.08 7.59 1.31
C ALA A 384 6.78 6.73 0.25
N ASP A 385 7.83 7.28 -0.32
CA ASP A 385 8.69 6.59 -1.25
C ASP A 385 9.71 5.70 -0.53
N SER A 386 10.33 4.76 -1.23
CA SER A 386 11.36 3.90 -0.65
C SER A 386 12.66 4.66 -0.41
N GLY A 387 13.21 4.51 0.81
CA GLY A 387 14.46 5.18 1.18
C GLY A 387 14.65 5.27 2.70
N ALA A 388 15.70 5.94 3.14
CA ALA A 388 15.97 6.22 4.55
C ALA A 388 14.83 7.05 5.17
N HIS A 389 14.36 8.06 4.44
CA HIS A 389 13.25 8.92 4.84
C HIS A 389 11.98 8.13 5.18
N ARG A 390 11.66 7.06 4.43
CA ARG A 390 10.50 6.20 4.69
C ARG A 390 10.56 5.53 6.06
N ILE A 391 11.73 4.96 6.40
CA ILE A 391 11.91 4.23 7.65
C ILE A 391 11.70 5.18 8.83
N LEU A 392 12.33 6.37 8.79
CA LEU A 392 12.20 7.38 9.83
C LEU A 392 10.77 7.95 9.88
N LEU A 393 10.19 8.33 8.74
CA LEU A 393 8.82 8.84 8.65
C LEU A 393 7.82 7.84 9.25
N SER A 394 7.96 6.54 8.94
CA SER A 394 7.05 5.51 9.43
C SER A 394 7.05 5.36 10.96
N GLN A 395 8.15 5.76 11.62
CA GLN A 395 8.21 5.80 13.08
C GLN A 395 7.66 7.12 13.65
N MET A 396 7.85 8.24 12.95
CA MET A 396 7.46 9.58 13.42
C MET A 396 6.04 9.99 13.04
N TRP A 397 5.52 9.49 11.89
CA TRP A 397 4.20 9.85 11.38
C TRP A 397 3.11 9.09 12.13
N ARG A 398 2.39 9.80 12.97
CA ARG A 398 1.28 9.25 13.74
C ARG A 398 0.07 9.01 12.83
N CYS A 399 -0.44 7.78 12.85
CA CYS A 399 -1.64 7.35 12.15
C CYS A 399 -2.80 7.16 13.13
N ASP A 400 -3.89 7.90 12.92
CA ASP A 400 -5.10 7.82 13.76
C ASP A 400 -6.20 6.95 13.10
N ALA A 401 -5.99 6.54 11.84
CA ALA A 401 -6.82 5.61 11.08
C ALA A 401 -5.96 4.76 10.12
N PRO A 402 -6.43 3.57 9.71
CA PRO A 402 -5.77 2.78 8.66
C PRO A 402 -5.69 3.58 7.36
N ARG A 403 -4.68 3.27 6.53
CA ARG A 403 -4.45 3.91 5.23
C ARG A 403 -4.15 5.42 5.28
N SER A 404 -3.77 5.96 6.46
CA SER A 404 -3.30 7.35 6.58
C SER A 404 -1.85 7.54 6.14
N LEU A 405 -1.06 6.44 6.08
CA LEU A 405 0.29 6.41 5.52
C LEU A 405 0.40 5.27 4.52
N LEU A 406 0.51 5.60 3.24
CA LEU A 406 0.60 4.66 2.14
C LEU A 406 2.04 4.54 1.64
N GLN A 407 2.51 3.34 1.36
CA GLN A 407 3.88 3.09 0.91
C GLN A 407 4.01 1.72 0.25
N SER A 408 4.97 1.56 -0.65
CA SER A 408 5.40 0.27 -1.16
C SER A 408 6.22 -0.44 -0.07
N SER A 409 5.57 -1.32 0.69
CA SER A 409 6.20 -1.89 1.87
C SER A 409 6.97 -3.17 1.58
N ALA A 410 6.40 -4.05 0.77
CA ALA A 410 6.96 -5.35 0.47
C ALA A 410 8.03 -5.28 -0.63
N LEU A 411 7.69 -4.74 -1.79
CA LEU A 411 8.62 -4.60 -2.91
C LEU A 411 9.60 -3.44 -2.72
N CYS A 412 9.24 -2.46 -1.90
CA CYS A 412 10.07 -1.28 -1.62
C CYS A 412 10.43 -0.48 -2.88
N THR A 413 9.46 -0.23 -3.75
CA THR A 413 9.66 0.51 -5.00
C THR A 413 9.97 1.97 -4.73
N MET A 414 10.99 2.50 -5.39
CA MET A 414 11.26 3.93 -5.50
C MET A 414 10.38 4.54 -6.60
N GLY A 415 10.00 5.83 -6.47
CA GLY A 415 9.14 6.54 -7.41
C GLY A 415 7.64 6.25 -7.24
N CYS A 416 7.22 5.56 -6.18
CA CYS A 416 5.81 5.18 -5.96
C CYS A 416 4.97 6.25 -5.24
N ALA A 417 5.56 7.08 -4.39
CA ALA A 417 4.80 7.96 -3.49
C ALA A 417 3.99 9.02 -4.25
N LEU A 418 4.58 9.66 -5.26
CA LEU A 418 3.88 10.67 -6.06
C LEU A 418 2.66 10.08 -6.77
N PRO A 419 2.76 9.02 -7.59
CA PRO A 419 1.58 8.47 -8.26
C PRO A 419 0.54 7.88 -7.29
N LEU A 420 0.93 7.27 -6.16
CA LEU A 420 0.00 6.88 -5.09
C LEU A 420 -0.79 8.08 -4.57
N ALA A 421 -0.11 9.20 -4.27
CA ALA A 421 -0.73 10.44 -3.82
C ALA A 421 -1.70 11.00 -4.87
N MET A 422 -1.30 11.01 -6.13
CA MET A 422 -2.13 11.48 -7.23
C MET A 422 -3.40 10.66 -7.37
N GLY A 423 -3.29 9.33 -7.36
CA GLY A 423 -4.44 8.42 -7.42
C GLY A 423 -5.39 8.62 -6.24
N TYR A 424 -4.86 8.75 -5.03
CA TYR A 424 -5.65 9.06 -3.85
C TYR A 424 -6.39 10.39 -3.99
N GLN A 425 -5.68 11.45 -4.41
CA GLN A 425 -6.25 12.79 -4.59
C GLN A 425 -7.35 12.83 -5.67
N ILE A 426 -7.22 12.04 -6.74
CA ILE A 426 -8.24 11.93 -7.79
C ILE A 426 -9.54 11.34 -7.23
N ALA A 427 -9.44 10.31 -6.38
CA ALA A 427 -10.60 9.65 -5.78
C ALA A 427 -11.17 10.42 -4.59
N ALA A 428 -10.36 11.22 -3.90
CA ALA A 428 -10.73 12.04 -2.74
C ALA A 428 -10.30 13.50 -2.95
N PRO A 429 -11.00 14.29 -3.79
CA PRO A 429 -10.56 15.64 -4.19
C PRO A 429 -10.39 16.61 -3.02
N GLU A 430 -11.18 16.45 -1.95
CA GLU A 430 -11.12 17.33 -0.77
C GLU A 430 -10.04 16.95 0.23
N ALA A 431 -9.45 15.77 0.12
CA ALA A 431 -8.41 15.32 1.02
C ALA A 431 -7.16 16.21 0.92
N CYS A 432 -6.44 16.35 2.02
CA CYS A 432 -5.08 16.83 2.03
C CYS A 432 -4.15 15.65 1.82
N VAL A 433 -3.46 15.59 0.68
CA VAL A 433 -2.56 14.47 0.34
C VAL A 433 -1.14 14.99 0.20
N ILE A 434 -0.21 14.37 0.92
CA ILE A 434 1.22 14.75 0.96
C ILE A 434 2.06 13.56 0.52
N ALA A 435 2.88 13.74 -0.52
CA ALA A 435 3.86 12.76 -0.97
C ALA A 435 5.24 13.08 -0.37
N PHE A 436 5.79 12.20 0.46
CA PHE A 436 7.17 12.27 0.93
C PHE A 436 8.07 11.43 0.03
N VAL A 437 9.01 12.07 -0.62
CA VAL A 437 9.92 11.44 -1.60
C VAL A 437 11.37 11.78 -1.29
N GLY A 438 12.30 10.88 -1.59
CA GLY A 438 13.70 11.24 -1.72
C GLY A 438 13.95 11.84 -3.10
N ASP A 439 15.02 12.60 -3.24
CA ASP A 439 15.40 13.23 -4.51
C ASP A 439 15.55 12.22 -5.67
N ALA A 440 16.30 11.13 -5.49
CA ALA A 440 16.43 10.09 -6.50
C ALA A 440 15.10 9.42 -6.88
N GLY A 441 14.25 9.14 -5.90
CA GLY A 441 12.93 8.55 -6.15
C GLY A 441 12.00 9.52 -6.87
N PHE A 442 12.08 10.81 -6.55
CA PHE A 442 11.29 11.83 -7.24
C PHE A 442 11.70 11.98 -8.70
N GLU A 443 13.02 11.95 -9.00
CA GLU A 443 13.53 11.97 -10.37
C GLU A 443 13.01 10.82 -11.22
N MET A 444 12.82 9.63 -10.64
CA MET A 444 12.28 8.46 -11.35
C MET A 444 10.83 8.64 -11.84
N GLY A 445 10.02 9.47 -11.17
CA GLY A 445 8.61 9.71 -11.49
C GLY A 445 8.29 11.15 -11.88
N ILE A 446 9.28 12.00 -12.09
CA ILE A 446 9.11 13.45 -12.26
C ILE A 446 8.23 13.83 -13.44
N GLY A 447 8.16 12.99 -14.49
CA GLY A 447 7.29 13.19 -15.65
C GLY A 447 5.79 13.27 -15.29
N GLU A 448 5.37 12.65 -14.19
CA GLU A 448 3.98 12.66 -13.73
C GLU A 448 3.54 14.04 -13.17
N LEU A 449 4.45 14.99 -12.98
CA LEU A 449 4.10 16.39 -12.73
C LEU A 449 3.27 16.98 -13.88
N ALA A 450 3.49 16.54 -15.12
CA ALA A 450 2.64 16.90 -16.24
C ALA A 450 1.22 16.37 -16.07
N THR A 451 1.06 15.13 -15.65
CA THR A 451 -0.25 14.53 -15.34
C THR A 451 -0.93 15.27 -14.19
N ALA A 452 -0.20 15.61 -13.12
CA ALA A 452 -0.73 16.38 -11.99
C ALA A 452 -1.21 17.78 -12.43
N ARG A 453 -0.47 18.46 -13.30
CA ARG A 453 -0.87 19.75 -13.93
C ARG A 453 -2.14 19.60 -14.74
N ASP A 454 -2.15 18.63 -15.66
CA ASP A 454 -3.26 18.42 -16.60
C ASP A 454 -4.58 18.12 -15.88
N LEU A 455 -4.49 17.53 -14.69
CA LEU A 455 -5.63 17.23 -13.83
C LEU A 455 -5.90 18.28 -12.75
N GLY A 456 -5.06 19.30 -12.60
CA GLY A 456 -5.19 20.32 -11.56
C GLY A 456 -5.08 19.79 -10.14
N LEU A 457 -4.28 18.75 -9.89
CA LEU A 457 -4.25 18.06 -8.60
C LEU A 457 -3.53 18.87 -7.52
N PRO A 458 -4.16 19.14 -6.36
CA PRO A 458 -3.55 19.90 -5.27
C PRO A 458 -2.66 19.01 -4.36
N VAL A 459 -1.83 18.16 -4.96
CA VAL A 459 -0.91 17.30 -4.22
C VAL A 459 0.28 18.11 -3.73
N ILE A 460 0.64 17.92 -2.46
CA ILE A 460 1.84 18.53 -1.85
C ILE A 460 2.97 17.50 -1.87
N ILE A 461 4.09 17.85 -2.46
CA ILE A 461 5.24 16.97 -2.63
C ILE A 461 6.39 17.51 -1.79
N ILE A 462 6.85 16.72 -0.82
CA ILE A 462 7.98 17.04 0.06
C ILE A 462 9.17 16.21 -0.39
N VAL A 463 10.17 16.85 -0.95
CA VAL A 463 11.40 16.19 -1.42
C VAL A 463 12.45 16.32 -0.34
N LEU A 464 12.88 15.20 0.27
CA LEU A 464 14.05 15.13 1.15
C LEU A 464 15.28 15.07 0.24
N GLN A 465 15.99 16.20 0.13
CA GLN A 465 17.09 16.37 -0.81
C GLN A 465 18.44 16.29 -0.09
N ASP A 466 19.13 15.16 -0.24
CA ASP A 466 20.45 14.88 0.34
C ASP A 466 21.52 14.49 -0.71
N GLU A 467 21.13 14.45 -1.99
CA GLU A 467 22.00 14.15 -3.14
C GLU A 467 22.65 12.76 -3.02
N ARG A 468 21.92 11.82 -2.38
CA ARG A 468 22.41 10.46 -2.11
C ARG A 468 21.30 9.41 -2.10
N LEU A 469 21.73 8.17 -2.36
CA LEU A 469 20.98 6.98 -1.94
C LEU A 469 21.31 6.67 -0.46
N ALA A 470 20.82 7.53 0.46
CA ALA A 470 21.23 7.56 1.88
C ALA A 470 21.15 6.19 2.57
N LEU A 471 20.10 5.41 2.34
CA LEU A 471 19.96 4.06 2.94
C LEU A 471 21.05 3.10 2.45
N ILE A 472 21.48 3.20 1.21
CA ILE A 472 22.51 2.34 0.64
C ILE A 472 23.89 2.79 1.12
N ASP A 473 24.13 4.10 1.17
CA ASP A 473 25.35 4.68 1.74
C ASP A 473 25.53 4.25 3.22
N LEU A 474 24.47 4.35 4.04
CA LEU A 474 24.49 3.87 5.42
C LEU A 474 24.85 2.38 5.52
N LYS A 475 24.28 1.53 4.63
CA LYS A 475 24.60 0.10 4.59
C LYS A 475 26.04 -0.17 4.16
N GLN A 476 26.57 0.59 3.20
CA GLN A 476 27.99 0.45 2.79
C GLN A 476 28.90 0.80 3.94
N ARG A 477 28.69 1.94 4.60
CA ARG A 477 29.50 2.38 5.75
C ARG A 477 29.42 1.41 6.93
N SER A 478 28.23 0.97 7.30
CA SER A 478 28.02 0.02 8.43
C SER A 478 28.63 -1.37 8.18
N SER A 479 28.79 -1.78 6.92
CA SER A 479 29.42 -3.03 6.53
C SER A 479 30.91 -2.91 6.16
N GLY A 480 31.53 -1.73 6.39
CA GLY A 480 32.93 -1.46 6.09
C GLY A 480 33.23 -1.44 4.57
N ARG A 481 32.23 -1.26 3.73
CA ARG A 481 32.39 -1.18 2.26
C ARG A 481 32.77 0.24 1.85
N LYS A 482 33.51 0.35 0.74
CA LYS A 482 33.78 1.65 0.13
C LYS A 482 32.50 2.20 -0.50
N GLU A 483 32.37 3.52 -0.46
CA GLU A 483 31.29 4.25 -1.14
C GLU A 483 31.36 3.99 -2.65
N ALA A 484 30.24 3.56 -3.25
CA ALA A 484 30.14 3.32 -4.68
C ALA A 484 28.69 3.45 -5.17
N GLY A 485 28.45 4.26 -6.21
CA GLY A 485 27.16 4.38 -6.90
C GLY A 485 26.03 4.96 -6.05
N VAL A 486 26.34 5.81 -5.05
CA VAL A 486 25.34 6.36 -4.13
C VAL A 486 25.23 7.88 -4.20
N ARG A 487 26.15 8.58 -4.85
CA ARG A 487 26.12 10.03 -5.04
C ARG A 487 25.66 10.41 -6.44
N PHE A 488 24.93 11.51 -6.52
CA PHE A 488 24.49 12.13 -7.76
C PHE A 488 24.42 13.65 -7.62
N GLY A 489 24.24 14.36 -8.75
CA GLY A 489 24.19 15.81 -8.76
C GLY A 489 22.87 16.35 -8.25
N ARG A 490 22.91 17.61 -7.82
CA ARG A 490 21.73 18.32 -7.31
C ARG A 490 20.81 18.75 -8.44
N THR A 491 19.52 18.40 -8.32
CA THR A 491 18.43 18.90 -9.16
C THR A 491 17.77 20.10 -8.48
N ASP A 492 17.47 21.17 -9.24
CA ASP A 492 16.65 22.27 -8.75
C ASP A 492 15.16 21.92 -8.91
N PHE A 493 14.62 21.21 -7.93
CA PHE A 493 13.21 20.78 -7.95
C PHE A 493 12.22 21.94 -7.88
N ALA A 494 12.62 23.09 -7.35
CA ALA A 494 11.78 24.29 -7.34
C ALA A 494 11.59 24.82 -8.76
N ALA A 495 12.67 24.95 -9.54
CA ALA A 495 12.62 25.35 -10.93
C ALA A 495 11.89 24.31 -11.80
N VAL A 496 12.11 23.02 -11.55
CA VAL A 496 11.41 21.92 -12.25
C VAL A 496 9.90 22.01 -12.01
N ALA A 497 9.46 22.18 -10.76
CA ALA A 497 8.03 22.32 -10.45
C ALA A 497 7.38 23.49 -11.19
N GLN A 498 8.06 24.63 -11.25
CA GLN A 498 7.60 25.82 -11.98
C GLN A 498 7.54 25.57 -13.50
N ALA A 499 8.54 24.88 -14.06
CA ALA A 499 8.55 24.53 -15.48
C ALA A 499 7.40 23.58 -15.87
N PHE A 500 6.97 22.71 -14.94
CA PHE A 500 5.78 21.87 -15.13
C PHE A 500 4.46 22.59 -14.79
N GLY A 501 4.47 23.86 -14.38
CA GLY A 501 3.26 24.64 -14.11
C GLY A 501 2.74 24.57 -12.67
N GLY A 502 3.50 24.01 -11.75
CA GLY A 502 3.20 23.99 -10.32
C GLY A 502 3.92 25.08 -9.54
N LYS A 503 3.80 25.04 -8.21
CA LYS A 503 4.60 25.87 -7.29
C LYS A 503 5.81 25.10 -6.79
N GLY A 504 6.97 25.72 -6.78
CA GLY A 504 8.20 25.11 -6.30
C GLY A 504 8.96 26.06 -5.36
N VAL A 505 9.45 25.52 -4.25
CA VAL A 505 10.30 26.25 -3.29
C VAL A 505 11.34 25.31 -2.69
N ARG A 506 12.55 25.82 -2.46
CA ARG A 506 13.60 25.15 -1.70
C ARG A 506 13.66 25.73 -0.30
N VAL A 507 13.77 24.86 0.69
CA VAL A 507 13.85 25.23 2.12
C VAL A 507 15.00 24.51 2.81
N ASP A 508 15.61 25.14 3.80
CA ASP A 508 16.74 24.62 4.57
C ASP A 508 16.63 24.94 6.07
N ASN A 509 15.47 25.39 6.52
CA ASN A 509 15.16 25.67 7.91
C ASN A 509 13.67 25.58 8.21
N LYS A 510 13.33 25.48 9.49
CA LYS A 510 11.95 25.29 9.97
C LYS A 510 11.02 26.43 9.57
N ALA A 511 11.43 27.69 9.71
CA ALA A 511 10.57 28.85 9.44
C ALA A 511 10.20 28.95 7.95
N ALA A 512 11.18 28.70 7.07
CA ALA A 512 10.93 28.62 5.62
C ALA A 512 9.98 27.48 5.28
N LEU A 513 10.15 26.29 5.90
CA LEU A 513 9.25 25.15 5.71
C LEU A 513 7.82 25.47 6.17
N GLU A 514 7.64 26.06 7.34
CA GLU A 514 6.30 26.43 7.83
C GLU A 514 5.59 27.39 6.88
N THR A 515 6.30 28.39 6.37
CA THR A 515 5.78 29.35 5.39
C THR A 515 5.40 28.66 4.09
N ALA A 516 6.30 27.85 3.54
CA ALA A 516 6.09 27.13 2.29
C ALA A 516 4.92 26.12 2.39
N PHE A 517 4.83 25.39 3.50
CA PHE A 517 3.79 24.40 3.68
C PHE A 517 2.40 25.04 3.85
N LYS A 518 2.28 26.15 4.59
CA LYS A 518 1.04 26.94 4.68
C LYS A 518 0.60 27.46 3.32
N ALA A 519 1.54 27.94 2.50
CA ALA A 519 1.26 28.37 1.13
C ALA A 519 0.82 27.21 0.22
N ALA A 520 1.41 26.00 0.40
CA ALA A 520 1.02 24.81 -0.34
C ALA A 520 -0.38 24.33 0.05
N LEU A 521 -0.74 24.33 1.35
CA LEU A 521 -2.10 24.00 1.83
C LEU A 521 -3.17 24.92 1.23
N ALA A 522 -2.86 26.19 1.04
CA ALA A 522 -3.75 27.18 0.44
C ALA A 522 -3.84 27.03 -1.11
N HIS A 523 -2.91 26.32 -1.74
CA HIS A 523 -2.86 26.16 -3.19
C HIS A 523 -3.65 24.94 -3.65
N ARG A 524 -4.96 25.13 -3.91
CA ARG A 524 -5.85 24.03 -4.31
C ARG A 524 -6.01 23.84 -5.83
N ASN A 525 -5.36 24.68 -6.66
CA ASN A 525 -5.54 24.66 -8.12
C ASN A 525 -4.34 24.03 -8.86
N GLY A 526 -3.56 23.18 -8.19
CA GLY A 526 -2.41 22.51 -8.76
C GLY A 526 -1.43 22.04 -7.68
N PHE A 527 -0.39 21.34 -8.09
CA PHE A 527 0.59 20.74 -7.19
C PHE A 527 1.60 21.76 -6.65
N SER A 528 2.18 21.43 -5.50
CA SER A 528 3.26 22.18 -4.86
C SER A 528 4.42 21.26 -4.52
N VAL A 529 5.65 21.66 -4.85
CA VAL A 529 6.89 20.94 -4.49
C VAL A 529 7.68 21.77 -3.49
N ILE A 530 7.97 21.18 -2.34
CA ILE A 530 8.84 21.75 -1.31
C ILE A 530 10.08 20.88 -1.22
N ALA A 531 11.21 21.38 -1.75
CA ALA A 531 12.50 20.70 -1.68
C ALA A 531 13.19 21.06 -0.36
N ALA A 532 13.16 20.16 0.62
CA ALA A 532 13.82 20.30 1.89
C ALA A 532 15.27 19.80 1.76
N ALA A 533 16.21 20.74 1.70
CA ALA A 533 17.64 20.42 1.63
C ALA A 533 18.13 20.00 3.01
N ILE A 534 18.56 18.76 3.13
CA ILE A 534 19.07 18.19 4.39
C ILE A 534 20.53 17.76 4.23
N ALA A 535 21.21 17.55 5.37
CA ALA A 535 22.60 17.07 5.34
C ALA A 535 22.67 15.63 4.78
N PRO A 536 23.73 15.29 4.04
CA PRO A 536 23.90 13.95 3.45
C PRO A 536 23.95 12.80 4.47
N ASP A 537 24.28 13.08 5.72
CA ASP A 537 24.38 12.14 6.84
C ASP A 537 23.22 12.25 7.85
N ALA A 538 22.17 13.01 7.51
CA ALA A 538 21.05 13.32 8.40
C ALA A 538 20.29 12.10 8.95
N TYR A 539 20.45 10.92 8.34
CA TYR A 539 19.82 9.68 8.80
C TYR A 539 20.73 8.81 9.68
N GLU A 540 21.98 9.23 9.95
CA GLU A 540 22.91 8.44 10.75
C GLU A 540 22.42 8.29 12.19
N GLY A 541 22.37 7.03 12.68
CA GLY A 541 21.85 6.71 14.00
C GLY A 541 20.33 6.87 14.18
N ARG A 542 19.59 7.18 13.12
CA ARG A 542 18.16 7.51 13.17
C ARG A 542 17.22 6.39 12.73
N LEU A 543 17.72 5.28 12.20
CA LEU A 543 16.90 4.22 11.59
C LEU A 543 16.72 2.99 12.47
#